data_4832deebe2afbb86c2b8305bf475b68c
#
_entry.id   4832deebe2afbb86c2b8305bf475b68c
#
_cell.length_a   1.000
_cell.length_b   1.000
_cell.length_c   1.000
_cell.angle_alpha   90.00
_cell.angle_beta   90.00
_cell.angle_gamma   90.00
#
_symmetry.space_group_name_H-M   'P 1'
#
loop_
_entity.id
_entity.type
_entity.pdbx_description
1 polymer ?
#
loop_
_entity_poly.entity_id
_entity_poly.type
_entity_poly.pdbx_seq_one_letter_code
_entity_poly.pdbx_strand_id
1 'polypeptide(L)'
;MARSTFKTLFYINRSKEKKSGKCPIMGRITIDGEQVQYSTGKETAPELWDSRKGRCKGIGEETKEINRYLQTKEEQAKGKYQELVWRRGYITAELLKRELMEEDKPKGFLLEEARLFIEEKRPCVGITVAKPTFANYIYATQLIEAYLRERLGMEDIRYSQLDYGFIEGLDFYLKSERNLSLATIQIAVIFLRKLIGIGQQKKYIRIDPFADYKTELPHRTRRYLTTEELQRLLQTPIIDKQFERARQLFLFCAFTGLARVDMQRLKPKHIIHNADGTEEIRIKRQKTNVEAIIPLLPIAKQILSLYIKDKKADDLIFPNLTIRKASFACVNIGQICRIEKGLTFHMARHTFSTTICLSNGISMETLSKMLGHSNIGTTQIYGKITNHKIQEDMTALTDREHTAFEGYCESIARQNVPLQHA
;
A
#
# COMPACT_ATOMS: atom_id res chain seq x y z
N MET A 1 32.82 -9.33 44.21
CA MET A 1 31.55 -8.97 43.60
C MET A 1 30.45 -9.18 44.63
N ALA A 2 29.70 -8.17 45.00
CA ALA A 2 28.54 -8.30 45.92
C ALA A 2 27.51 -9.26 45.30
N ARG A 3 27.07 -10.27 46.07
CA ARG A 3 26.01 -11.18 45.63
C ARG A 3 24.72 -10.39 45.51
N SER A 4 24.22 -10.22 44.28
CA SER A 4 22.91 -9.65 44.06
C SER A 4 21.81 -10.49 44.74
N THR A 5 20.92 -9.83 45.47
CA THR A 5 19.83 -10.51 46.21
C THR A 5 18.58 -10.55 45.33
N PHE A 6 18.04 -11.76 45.12
CA PHE A 6 16.82 -11.95 44.34
C PHE A 6 15.76 -12.67 45.18
N LYS A 7 14.54 -12.13 45.20
CA LYS A 7 13.38 -12.73 45.91
C LYS A 7 12.10 -12.49 45.12
N THR A 8 11.26 -13.52 45.04
CA THR A 8 9.90 -13.42 44.56
C THR A 8 8.91 -13.70 45.68
N LEU A 9 7.76 -13.04 45.67
CA LEU A 9 6.69 -13.21 46.65
C LEU A 9 5.35 -13.05 45.95
N PHE A 10 4.38 -13.88 46.32
CA PHE A 10 2.97 -13.72 45.94
C PHE A 10 2.13 -13.30 47.14
N TYR A 11 1.12 -12.43 46.88
CA TYR A 11 0.19 -11.96 47.91
C TYR A 11 -1.14 -11.58 47.27
N ILE A 12 -2.22 -11.56 48.07
CA ILE A 12 -3.53 -11.07 47.60
C ILE A 12 -3.67 -9.57 47.86
N ASN A 13 -4.25 -8.84 46.89
CA ASN A 13 -4.56 -7.43 47.08
C ASN A 13 -5.99 -7.25 47.57
N ARG A 14 -6.16 -7.18 48.90
CA ARG A 14 -7.47 -7.04 49.54
C ARG A 14 -8.18 -5.74 49.24
N SER A 15 -7.46 -4.65 48.92
CA SER A 15 -8.07 -3.37 48.55
C SER A 15 -8.75 -3.41 47.17
N LYS A 16 -8.53 -4.43 46.40
CA LYS A 16 -9.15 -4.68 45.06
C LYS A 16 -10.04 -5.91 45.06
N GLU A 17 -10.74 -6.17 46.18
CA GLU A 17 -11.73 -7.24 46.25
C GLU A 17 -12.86 -7.00 45.23
N LYS A 18 -13.18 -8.02 44.46
CA LYS A 18 -14.24 -7.96 43.46
C LYS A 18 -15.62 -8.24 44.10
N LYS A 19 -16.68 -7.87 43.40
CA LYS A 19 -18.06 -8.19 43.81
C LYS A 19 -18.30 -9.68 44.03
N SER A 20 -17.45 -10.56 43.49
CA SER A 20 -17.46 -12.00 43.68
C SER A 20 -16.82 -12.47 45.00
N GLY A 21 -16.32 -11.58 45.86
CA GLY A 21 -15.60 -11.91 47.08
C GLY A 21 -14.17 -12.43 46.85
N LYS A 22 -13.67 -12.40 45.58
CA LYS A 22 -12.31 -12.83 45.25
C LYS A 22 -11.36 -11.61 45.15
N CYS A 23 -10.13 -11.78 45.65
CA CYS A 23 -9.07 -10.80 45.57
C CYS A 23 -8.05 -11.21 44.51
N PRO A 24 -7.51 -10.26 43.69
CA PRO A 24 -6.46 -10.55 42.74
C PRO A 24 -5.16 -10.94 43.44
N ILE A 25 -4.48 -11.95 42.89
CA ILE A 25 -3.15 -12.37 43.34
C ILE A 25 -2.10 -11.55 42.60
N MET A 26 -1.22 -10.91 43.37
CA MET A 26 -0.13 -10.09 42.88
C MET A 26 1.21 -10.79 43.07
N GLY A 27 2.12 -10.67 42.13
CA GLY A 27 3.51 -11.02 42.29
C GLY A 27 4.37 -9.80 42.61
N ARG A 28 5.39 -9.98 43.48
CA ARG A 28 6.42 -8.98 43.79
C ARG A 28 7.78 -9.57 43.52
N ILE A 29 8.59 -8.83 42.80
CA ILE A 29 10.01 -9.13 42.55
C ILE A 29 10.84 -8.12 43.33
N THR A 30 11.83 -8.59 44.07
CA THR A 30 12.78 -7.76 44.78
C THR A 30 14.19 -8.13 44.32
N ILE A 31 14.96 -7.15 43.84
CA ILE A 31 16.37 -7.29 43.45
C ILE A 31 17.13 -6.15 44.09
N ASP A 32 18.13 -6.49 44.91
CA ASP A 32 19.02 -5.52 45.60
C ASP A 32 18.27 -4.40 46.33
N GLY A 33 17.12 -4.74 46.94
CA GLY A 33 16.27 -3.82 47.68
C GLY A 33 15.18 -3.10 46.85
N GLU A 34 15.32 -3.04 45.53
CA GLU A 34 14.31 -2.48 44.64
C GLU A 34 13.14 -3.49 44.46
N GLN A 35 11.92 -2.97 44.52
CA GLN A 35 10.71 -3.79 44.44
C GLN A 35 9.79 -3.36 43.31
N VAL A 36 9.33 -4.32 42.53
CA VAL A 36 8.31 -4.12 41.50
C VAL A 36 7.17 -5.11 41.67
N GLN A 37 5.96 -4.69 41.32
CA GLN A 37 4.76 -5.51 41.42
C GLN A 37 4.16 -5.77 40.04
N TYR A 38 3.50 -6.94 39.91
CA TYR A 38 2.77 -7.30 38.70
C TYR A 38 1.53 -8.13 39.05
N SER A 39 0.54 -8.10 38.16
CA SER A 39 -0.67 -8.91 38.29
C SER A 39 -0.40 -10.30 37.74
N THR A 40 -0.81 -11.34 38.48
CA THR A 40 -0.75 -12.72 37.97
C THR A 40 -1.94 -13.09 37.08
N GLY A 41 -2.98 -12.25 37.02
CA GLY A 41 -4.23 -12.58 36.33
C GLY A 41 -5.10 -13.61 37.05
N LYS A 42 -4.62 -14.19 38.14
CA LYS A 42 -5.39 -15.15 38.99
C LYS A 42 -5.98 -14.43 40.20
N GLU A 43 -7.05 -14.98 40.75
CA GLU A 43 -7.76 -14.45 41.92
C GLU A 43 -8.19 -15.59 42.85
N THR A 44 -8.33 -15.31 44.14
CA THR A 44 -8.77 -16.27 45.12
C THR A 44 -9.55 -15.58 46.24
N ALA A 45 -10.38 -16.36 46.98
CA ALA A 45 -11.03 -15.84 48.19
C ALA A 45 -9.99 -15.60 49.30
N PRO A 46 -10.10 -14.50 50.09
CA PRO A 46 -9.14 -14.15 51.15
C PRO A 46 -8.93 -15.26 52.18
N GLU A 47 -9.97 -16.06 52.48
CA GLU A 47 -9.96 -17.16 53.44
C GLU A 47 -9.10 -18.33 52.96
N LEU A 48 -9.06 -18.52 51.65
CA LEU A 48 -8.27 -19.59 51.02
C LEU A 48 -6.81 -19.22 50.81
N TRP A 49 -6.37 -18.02 51.25
CA TRP A 49 -5.00 -17.58 51.04
C TRP A 49 -4.12 -17.82 52.28
N ASP A 50 -2.97 -18.44 52.11
CA ASP A 50 -1.92 -18.53 53.12
C ASP A 50 -0.85 -17.43 52.87
N SER A 51 -0.91 -16.36 53.66
CA SER A 51 0.01 -15.24 53.52
C SER A 51 1.47 -15.59 53.88
N ARG A 52 1.71 -16.64 54.70
CA ARG A 52 3.07 -17.08 55.03
C ARG A 52 3.71 -17.86 53.89
N LYS A 53 2.93 -18.73 53.23
CA LYS A 53 3.40 -19.55 52.12
C LYS A 53 3.30 -18.82 50.76
N GLY A 54 2.47 -17.79 50.66
CA GLY A 54 2.17 -17.12 49.39
C GLY A 54 1.44 -18.05 48.41
N ARG A 55 0.54 -18.91 48.92
CA ARG A 55 -0.18 -19.94 48.15
C ARG A 55 -1.61 -20.09 48.67
N CYS A 56 -2.47 -20.67 47.83
CA CYS A 56 -3.83 -21.03 48.24
C CYS A 56 -3.85 -22.27 49.13
N LYS A 57 -4.72 -22.25 50.16
CA LYS A 57 -5.02 -23.37 51.05
C LYS A 57 -6.08 -24.25 50.43
N GLY A 58 -6.07 -25.55 50.77
CA GLY A 58 -7.09 -26.52 50.35
C GLY A 58 -6.62 -27.44 49.22
N ILE A 59 -7.49 -28.44 48.91
CA ILE A 59 -7.21 -29.55 47.99
C ILE A 59 -8.07 -29.51 46.71
N GLY A 60 -8.90 -28.46 46.54
CA GLY A 60 -9.76 -28.29 45.36
C GLY A 60 -8.96 -28.10 44.06
N GLU A 61 -9.52 -28.47 42.93
CA GLU A 61 -8.85 -28.39 41.64
C GLU A 61 -8.45 -26.95 41.28
N GLU A 62 -9.32 -25.96 41.55
CA GLU A 62 -9.01 -24.53 41.34
C GLU A 62 -7.78 -24.10 42.15
N THR A 63 -7.70 -24.52 43.42
CA THR A 63 -6.58 -24.25 44.31
C THR A 63 -5.27 -24.87 43.80
N LYS A 64 -5.33 -26.13 43.35
CA LYS A 64 -4.17 -26.82 42.75
C LYS A 64 -3.70 -26.14 41.46
N GLU A 65 -4.63 -25.75 40.61
CA GLU A 65 -4.31 -25.04 39.35
C GLU A 65 -3.61 -23.72 39.65
N ILE A 66 -4.17 -22.92 40.56
CA ILE A 66 -3.57 -21.64 40.97
C ILE A 66 -2.16 -21.87 41.53
N ASN A 67 -1.99 -22.81 42.44
CA ASN A 67 -0.70 -23.09 43.08
C ASN A 67 0.33 -23.59 42.06
N ARG A 68 -0.06 -24.45 41.10
CA ARG A 68 0.80 -24.90 40.01
C ARG A 68 1.24 -23.71 39.14
N TYR A 69 0.30 -22.84 38.77
CA TYR A 69 0.60 -21.62 38.02
C TYR A 69 1.60 -20.70 38.76
N LEU A 70 1.39 -20.46 40.07
CA LEU A 70 2.28 -19.63 40.87
C LEU A 70 3.69 -20.24 40.99
N GLN A 71 3.77 -21.55 41.11
CA GLN A 71 5.06 -22.26 41.12
C GLN A 71 5.79 -22.12 39.79
N THR A 72 5.12 -22.36 38.67
CA THR A 72 5.68 -22.15 37.33
C THR A 72 6.20 -20.72 37.15
N LYS A 73 5.45 -19.71 37.63
CA LYS A 73 5.87 -18.32 37.57
C LYS A 73 7.10 -18.03 38.43
N GLU A 74 7.21 -18.65 39.58
CA GLU A 74 8.39 -18.51 40.45
C GLU A 74 9.63 -19.12 39.79
N GLU A 75 9.49 -20.31 39.18
CA GLU A 75 10.57 -20.99 38.46
C GLU A 75 11.00 -20.21 37.22
N GLN A 76 10.07 -19.66 36.44
CA GLN A 76 10.35 -18.79 35.30
C GLN A 76 11.09 -17.55 35.73
N ALA A 77 10.67 -16.87 36.81
CA ALA A 77 11.34 -15.69 37.34
C ALA A 77 12.78 -15.98 37.75
N LYS A 78 13.01 -17.13 38.41
CA LYS A 78 14.33 -17.57 38.84
C LYS A 78 15.24 -17.91 37.66
N GLY A 79 14.73 -18.66 36.67
CA GLY A 79 15.48 -19.00 35.47
C GLY A 79 15.88 -17.77 34.66
N LYS A 80 14.90 -16.85 34.47
CA LYS A 80 15.13 -15.61 33.72
C LYS A 80 16.11 -14.66 34.42
N TYR A 81 16.04 -14.58 35.76
CA TYR A 81 17.01 -13.83 36.55
C TYR A 81 18.42 -14.35 36.32
N GLN A 82 18.62 -15.68 36.38
CA GLN A 82 19.94 -16.31 36.16
C GLN A 82 20.46 -16.05 34.73
N GLU A 83 19.60 -16.21 33.71
CA GLU A 83 19.92 -15.93 32.31
C GLU A 83 20.41 -14.48 32.14
N LEU A 84 19.64 -13.51 32.65
CA LEU A 84 19.92 -12.09 32.47
C LEU A 84 21.18 -11.65 33.24
N VAL A 85 21.42 -12.17 34.44
CA VAL A 85 22.67 -11.94 35.19
C VAL A 85 23.87 -12.46 34.41
N TRP A 86 23.75 -13.67 33.82
CA TRP A 86 24.83 -14.25 33.01
C TRP A 86 25.12 -13.44 31.75
N ARG A 87 24.08 -12.96 31.06
CA ARG A 87 24.22 -12.21 29.79
C ARG A 87 24.66 -10.77 29.96
N ARG A 88 24.23 -10.08 31.01
CA ARG A 88 24.34 -8.62 31.17
C ARG A 88 25.20 -8.18 32.36
N GLY A 89 25.54 -9.09 33.28
CA GLY A 89 26.33 -8.82 34.46
C GLY A 89 25.59 -8.09 35.58
N TYR A 90 24.47 -7.40 35.26
CA TYR A 90 23.60 -6.78 36.24
C TYR A 90 22.12 -6.80 35.79
N ILE A 91 21.20 -6.71 36.74
CA ILE A 91 19.77 -6.75 36.46
C ILE A 91 18.98 -5.88 37.45
N THR A 92 17.94 -5.18 36.96
CA THR A 92 16.97 -4.46 37.81
C THR A 92 15.66 -5.23 37.92
N ALA A 93 14.90 -4.97 39.00
CA ALA A 93 13.59 -5.60 39.21
C ALA A 93 12.59 -5.27 38.07
N GLU A 94 12.67 -4.05 37.52
CA GLU A 94 11.80 -3.62 36.40
C GLU A 94 12.16 -4.34 35.09
N LEU A 95 13.46 -4.57 34.81
CA LEU A 95 13.88 -5.32 33.65
C LEU A 95 13.39 -6.77 33.72
N LEU A 96 13.54 -7.43 34.87
CA LEU A 96 13.06 -8.81 35.04
C LEU A 96 11.55 -8.92 34.91
N LYS A 97 10.80 -7.97 35.49
CA LYS A 97 9.34 -7.89 35.32
C LYS A 97 8.96 -7.77 33.86
N ARG A 98 9.61 -6.88 33.10
CA ARG A 98 9.36 -6.69 31.66
C ARG A 98 9.56 -7.98 30.88
N GLU A 99 10.66 -8.66 31.09
CA GLU A 99 10.98 -9.93 30.42
C GLU A 99 9.98 -11.03 30.77
N LEU A 100 9.54 -11.14 32.05
CA LEU A 100 8.53 -12.10 32.48
C LEU A 100 7.14 -11.82 31.88
N MET A 101 6.79 -10.54 31.74
CA MET A 101 5.52 -10.14 31.13
C MET A 101 5.52 -10.33 29.61
N GLU A 102 6.69 -10.30 28.97
CA GLU A 102 6.83 -10.60 27.53
C GLU A 102 6.67 -12.09 27.22
N GLU A 103 7.07 -12.98 28.12
CA GLU A 103 6.85 -14.42 27.98
C GLU A 103 5.36 -14.82 28.03
N ASP A 104 4.51 -14.05 28.72
CA ASP A 104 3.07 -14.30 28.81
C ASP A 104 2.25 -13.76 27.62
N LYS A 105 2.90 -13.00 26.72
CA LYS A 105 2.23 -12.53 25.51
C LYS A 105 2.08 -13.66 24.49
N PRO A 106 0.98 -13.69 23.71
CA PRO A 106 0.83 -14.66 22.64
C PRO A 106 2.09 -14.59 21.73
N LYS A 107 2.73 -15.75 21.54
CA LYS A 107 3.96 -15.86 20.75
C LYS A 107 3.62 -15.84 19.27
N GLY A 108 3.60 -14.70 18.63
CA GLY A 108 3.51 -14.57 17.19
C GLY A 108 4.90 -14.26 16.62
N PHE A 109 5.26 -14.95 15.56
CA PHE A 109 6.46 -14.69 14.78
C PHE A 109 6.10 -14.06 13.43
N LEU A 110 6.92 -13.12 12.98
CA LEU A 110 6.62 -12.30 11.80
C LEU A 110 6.59 -13.10 10.50
N LEU A 111 7.62 -13.92 10.25
CA LEU A 111 7.71 -14.72 9.03
C LEU A 111 6.76 -15.92 9.04
N GLU A 112 6.52 -16.52 10.21
CA GLU A 112 5.49 -17.55 10.37
C GLU A 112 4.12 -17.02 9.94
N GLU A 113 3.72 -15.83 10.43
CA GLU A 113 2.47 -15.18 10.04
C GLU A 113 2.45 -14.79 8.56
N ALA A 114 3.58 -14.35 8.01
CA ALA A 114 3.70 -14.06 6.58
C ALA A 114 3.45 -15.32 5.72
N ARG A 115 4.01 -16.45 6.12
CA ARG A 115 3.82 -17.74 5.44
C ARG A 115 2.39 -18.22 5.55
N LEU A 116 1.78 -18.16 6.75
CA LEU A 116 0.37 -18.50 6.97
C LEU A 116 -0.56 -17.63 6.12
N PHE A 117 -0.32 -16.32 6.07
CA PHE A 117 -1.07 -15.40 5.22
C PHE A 117 -0.96 -15.76 3.73
N ILE A 118 0.23 -16.10 3.24
CA ILE A 118 0.45 -16.51 1.85
C ILE A 118 -0.33 -17.77 1.54
N GLU A 119 -0.28 -18.79 2.40
CA GLU A 119 -1.03 -20.04 2.19
C GLU A 119 -2.55 -19.81 2.23
N GLU A 120 -3.05 -18.97 3.13
CA GLU A 120 -4.48 -18.59 3.17
C GLU A 120 -4.93 -17.90 1.87
N LYS A 121 -4.08 -17.05 1.27
CA LYS A 121 -4.41 -16.31 0.06
C LYS A 121 -4.18 -17.11 -1.24
N ARG A 122 -3.45 -18.21 -1.18
CA ARG A 122 -3.13 -19.04 -2.36
C ARG A 122 -4.38 -19.50 -3.15
N PRO A 123 -5.43 -20.06 -2.54
CA PRO A 123 -6.64 -20.44 -3.27
C PRO A 123 -7.44 -19.26 -3.84
N CYS A 124 -7.20 -18.05 -3.34
CA CYS A 124 -7.89 -16.84 -3.78
C CYS A 124 -7.26 -16.22 -5.04
N VAL A 125 -6.10 -16.73 -5.50
CA VAL A 125 -5.34 -16.16 -6.62
C VAL A 125 -6.10 -16.32 -7.94
N GLY A 126 -6.31 -15.21 -8.62
CA GLY A 126 -7.11 -15.15 -9.86
C GLY A 126 -8.61 -14.95 -9.61
N ILE A 127 -9.08 -15.04 -8.37
CA ILE A 127 -10.48 -14.80 -7.98
C ILE A 127 -10.59 -13.43 -7.29
N THR A 128 -10.09 -13.31 -6.07
CA THR A 128 -10.11 -12.06 -5.29
C THR A 128 -8.73 -11.42 -5.14
N VAL A 129 -7.66 -12.17 -5.37
CA VAL A 129 -6.28 -11.69 -5.31
C VAL A 129 -5.63 -11.80 -6.69
N ALA A 130 -5.18 -10.67 -7.25
CA ALA A 130 -4.49 -10.68 -8.54
C ALA A 130 -3.14 -11.40 -8.45
N LYS A 131 -2.77 -12.19 -9.49
CA LYS A 131 -1.48 -12.91 -9.56
C LYS A 131 -0.27 -12.02 -9.23
N PRO A 132 -0.12 -10.78 -9.77
CA PRO A 132 1.00 -9.92 -9.43
C PRO A 132 1.00 -9.49 -7.96
N THR A 133 -0.17 -9.25 -7.36
CA THR A 133 -0.29 -8.90 -5.93
C THR A 133 0.17 -10.06 -5.06
N PHE A 134 -0.20 -11.28 -5.40
CA PHE A 134 0.26 -12.48 -4.69
C PHE A 134 1.78 -12.67 -4.80
N ALA A 135 2.33 -12.48 -6.00
CA ALA A 135 3.79 -12.53 -6.21
C ALA A 135 4.53 -11.47 -5.37
N ASN A 136 3.94 -10.27 -5.21
CA ASN A 136 4.50 -9.24 -4.34
C ASN A 136 4.51 -9.64 -2.86
N TYR A 137 3.51 -10.38 -2.37
CA TYR A 137 3.52 -10.89 -1.00
C TYR A 137 4.68 -11.87 -0.77
N ILE A 138 4.87 -12.81 -1.70
CA ILE A 138 5.99 -13.76 -1.65
C ILE A 138 7.32 -13.03 -1.67
N TYR A 139 7.49 -12.10 -2.62
CA TYR A 139 8.72 -11.34 -2.76
C TYR A 139 9.04 -10.47 -1.54
N ALA A 140 8.02 -9.79 -0.97
CA ALA A 140 8.18 -9.02 0.25
C ALA A 140 8.63 -9.89 1.45
N THR A 141 8.04 -11.10 1.58
CA THR A 141 8.46 -12.07 2.61
C THR A 141 9.93 -12.44 2.44
N GLN A 142 10.38 -12.73 1.21
CA GLN A 142 11.78 -13.05 0.92
C GLN A 142 12.74 -11.90 1.27
N LEU A 143 12.34 -10.65 1.03
CA LEU A 143 13.15 -9.47 1.40
C LEU A 143 13.27 -9.32 2.91
N ILE A 144 12.19 -9.50 3.66
CA ILE A 144 12.20 -9.46 5.13
C ILE A 144 13.04 -10.62 5.71
N GLU A 145 12.89 -11.83 5.17
CA GLU A 145 13.67 -13.01 5.56
C GLU A 145 15.16 -12.80 5.30
N ALA A 146 15.54 -12.23 4.16
CA ALA A 146 16.92 -11.91 3.85
C ALA A 146 17.51 -10.90 4.85
N TYR A 147 16.77 -9.85 5.21
CA TYR A 147 17.18 -8.87 6.22
C TYR A 147 17.40 -9.52 7.59
N LEU A 148 16.45 -10.32 8.05
CA LEU A 148 16.55 -11.03 9.33
C LEU A 148 17.79 -11.92 9.38
N ARG A 149 18.03 -12.72 8.34
CA ARG A 149 19.14 -13.65 8.27
C ARG A 149 20.50 -12.94 8.10
N GLU A 150 20.59 -12.03 7.14
CA GLU A 150 21.88 -11.45 6.74
C GLU A 150 22.35 -10.35 7.68
N ARG A 151 21.43 -9.58 8.28
CA ARG A 151 21.76 -8.45 9.16
C ARG A 151 21.56 -8.71 10.64
N LEU A 152 20.51 -9.44 10.99
CA LEU A 152 20.20 -9.68 12.40
C LEU A 152 20.65 -11.07 12.87
N GLY A 153 21.06 -11.97 11.96
CA GLY A 153 21.47 -13.34 12.28
C GLY A 153 20.32 -14.18 12.87
N MET A 154 19.06 -13.86 12.49
CA MET A 154 17.86 -14.45 13.04
C MET A 154 17.07 -15.17 11.93
N GLU A 155 16.44 -16.31 12.26
CA GLU A 155 15.54 -16.99 11.33
C GLU A 155 14.15 -16.37 11.30
N ASP A 156 13.69 -15.80 12.41
CA ASP A 156 12.40 -15.10 12.55
C ASP A 156 12.45 -14.14 13.74
N ILE A 157 11.50 -13.21 13.85
CA ILE A 157 11.41 -12.23 14.92
C ILE A 157 10.01 -12.23 15.54
N ARG A 158 9.94 -12.12 16.88
CA ARG A 158 8.65 -11.98 17.58
C ARG A 158 8.05 -10.60 17.37
N TYR A 159 6.74 -10.53 17.26
CA TYR A 159 6.02 -9.25 17.19
C TYR A 159 6.35 -8.31 18.35
N SER A 160 6.61 -8.84 19.54
CA SER A 160 6.97 -8.05 20.72
C SER A 160 8.37 -7.41 20.66
N GLN A 161 9.21 -7.85 19.73
CA GLN A 161 10.57 -7.35 19.52
C GLN A 161 10.66 -6.33 18.38
N LEU A 162 9.56 -6.14 17.64
CA LEU A 162 9.49 -5.16 16.57
C LEU A 162 9.44 -3.74 17.16
N ASP A 163 10.33 -2.90 16.71
CA ASP A 163 10.43 -1.50 17.07
C ASP A 163 10.67 -0.62 15.83
N TYR A 164 10.73 0.67 16.02
CA TYR A 164 10.99 1.62 14.95
C TYR A 164 12.35 1.35 14.25
N GLY A 165 13.37 0.94 15.02
CA GLY A 165 14.70 0.59 14.48
C GLY A 165 14.66 -0.57 13.49
N PHE A 166 13.71 -1.50 13.66
CA PHE A 166 13.55 -2.63 12.73
C PHE A 166 13.17 -2.15 11.32
N ILE A 167 12.18 -1.25 11.19
CA ILE A 167 11.76 -0.78 9.86
C ILE A 167 12.78 0.16 9.23
N GLU A 168 13.47 1.00 10.01
CA GLU A 168 14.59 1.82 9.50
C GLU A 168 15.74 0.95 9.01
N GLY A 169 16.12 -0.06 9.77
CA GLY A 169 17.18 -1.01 9.41
C GLY A 169 16.84 -1.80 8.17
N LEU A 170 15.58 -2.26 8.03
CA LEU A 170 15.10 -2.93 6.82
C LEU A 170 15.18 -1.99 5.60
N ASP A 171 14.70 -0.75 5.72
CA ASP A 171 14.71 0.24 4.64
C ASP A 171 16.15 0.55 4.21
N PHE A 172 17.05 0.78 5.16
CA PHE A 172 18.46 1.02 4.92
C PHE A 172 19.11 -0.17 4.21
N TYR A 173 18.91 -1.39 4.70
CA TYR A 173 19.43 -2.62 4.08
C TYR A 173 18.97 -2.77 2.63
N LEU A 174 17.66 -2.56 2.38
CA LEU A 174 17.12 -2.69 1.02
C LEU A 174 17.66 -1.61 0.07
N LYS A 175 17.93 -0.40 0.57
CA LYS A 175 18.52 0.70 -0.21
C LYS A 175 20.01 0.49 -0.47
N SER A 176 20.78 0.32 0.59
CA SER A 176 22.25 0.40 0.53
C SER A 176 22.93 -0.90 0.11
N GLU A 177 22.40 -2.05 0.54
CA GLU A 177 23.06 -3.33 0.29
C GLU A 177 22.42 -4.12 -0.83
N ARG A 178 21.09 -4.07 -0.92
CA ARG A 178 20.36 -4.73 -2.00
C ARG A 178 20.18 -3.83 -3.22
N ASN A 179 20.52 -2.55 -3.10
CA ASN A 179 20.41 -1.53 -4.16
C ASN A 179 19.04 -1.55 -4.89
N LEU A 180 17.98 -1.69 -4.11
CA LEU A 180 16.62 -1.78 -4.65
C LEU A 180 16.01 -0.40 -4.87
N SER A 181 15.15 -0.31 -5.90
CA SER A 181 14.40 0.93 -6.15
C SER A 181 13.40 1.21 -5.03
N LEU A 182 13.12 2.50 -4.75
CA LEU A 182 12.10 2.93 -3.78
C LEU A 182 10.73 2.27 -4.01
N ALA A 183 10.37 2.02 -5.28
CA ALA A 183 9.12 1.33 -5.62
C ALA A 183 9.12 -0.13 -5.14
N THR A 184 10.26 -0.82 -5.18
CA THR A 184 10.42 -2.18 -4.69
C THR A 184 10.42 -2.22 -3.17
N ILE A 185 11.13 -1.30 -2.53
CA ILE A 185 11.16 -1.15 -1.07
C ILE A 185 9.74 -0.91 -0.53
N GLN A 186 8.96 -0.07 -1.21
CA GLN A 186 7.57 0.19 -0.84
C GLN A 186 6.71 -1.09 -0.83
N ILE A 187 6.98 -2.08 -1.69
CA ILE A 187 6.28 -3.37 -1.66
C ILE A 187 6.53 -4.10 -0.34
N ALA A 188 7.78 -4.14 0.12
CA ALA A 188 8.15 -4.78 1.39
C ALA A 188 7.51 -4.06 2.58
N VAL A 189 7.58 -2.72 2.62
CA VAL A 189 7.02 -1.91 3.70
C VAL A 189 5.49 -2.03 3.78
N ILE A 190 4.78 -1.98 2.64
CA ILE A 190 3.31 -2.15 2.61
C ILE A 190 2.92 -3.53 3.15
N PHE A 191 3.66 -4.57 2.76
CA PHE A 191 3.37 -5.91 3.25
C PHE A 191 3.70 -6.08 4.74
N LEU A 192 4.83 -5.53 5.21
CA LEU A 192 5.19 -5.52 6.63
C LEU A 192 4.10 -4.82 7.47
N ARG A 193 3.60 -3.65 7.06
CA ARG A 193 2.48 -2.98 7.74
C ARG A 193 1.21 -3.83 7.77
N LYS A 194 0.95 -4.58 6.70
CA LYS A 194 -0.16 -5.53 6.68
C LYS A 194 0.00 -6.63 7.72
N LEU A 195 1.21 -7.16 7.88
CA LEU A 195 1.52 -8.15 8.92
C LEU A 195 1.36 -7.56 10.34
N ILE A 196 1.76 -6.30 10.55
CA ILE A 196 1.50 -5.61 11.83
C ILE A 196 0.00 -5.54 12.13
N GLY A 197 -0.83 -5.19 11.14
CA GLY A 197 -2.29 -5.21 11.30
C GLY A 197 -2.84 -6.59 11.70
N ILE A 198 -2.29 -7.66 11.13
CA ILE A 198 -2.64 -9.04 11.53
C ILE A 198 -2.18 -9.32 12.96
N GLY A 199 -0.97 -8.92 13.33
CA GLY A 199 -0.44 -9.06 14.69
C GLY A 199 -1.30 -8.33 15.73
N GLN A 200 -1.84 -7.15 15.39
CA GLN A 200 -2.78 -6.41 16.25
C GLN A 200 -4.12 -7.16 16.40
N GLN A 201 -4.68 -7.67 15.31
CA GLN A 201 -5.92 -8.47 15.34
C GLN A 201 -5.77 -9.73 16.19
N LYS A 202 -4.63 -10.42 16.09
CA LYS A 202 -4.29 -11.61 16.89
C LYS A 202 -3.78 -11.29 18.30
N LYS A 203 -3.71 -9.99 18.67
CA LYS A 203 -3.22 -9.49 19.97
C LYS A 203 -1.75 -9.83 20.28
N TYR A 204 -0.93 -10.08 19.28
CA TYR A 204 0.52 -10.25 19.43
C TYR A 204 1.22 -8.93 19.77
N ILE A 205 0.68 -7.82 19.24
CA ILE A 205 1.14 -6.47 19.47
C ILE A 205 -0.08 -5.53 19.67
N ARG A 206 0.02 -4.54 20.52
CA ARG A 206 -1.07 -3.60 20.81
C ARG A 206 -0.98 -2.33 19.98
N ILE A 207 0.23 -1.79 19.85
CA ILE A 207 0.52 -0.52 19.16
C ILE A 207 1.35 -0.84 17.92
N ASP A 208 1.08 -0.15 16.81
CA ASP A 208 1.91 -0.26 15.61
C ASP A 208 3.28 0.38 15.89
N PRO A 209 4.38 -0.39 15.90
CA PRO A 209 5.71 0.14 16.17
C PRO A 209 6.24 1.02 15.02
N PHE A 210 5.56 0.99 13.87
CA PHE A 210 5.93 1.69 12.65
C PHE A 210 5.00 2.86 12.32
N ALA A 211 4.14 3.28 13.27
CA ALA A 211 3.13 4.32 13.03
C ALA A 211 3.74 5.61 12.47
N ASP A 212 4.87 6.04 13.04
CA ASP A 212 5.56 7.29 12.66
C ASP A 212 6.50 7.13 11.45
N TYR A 213 6.75 5.90 10.99
CA TYR A 213 7.64 5.67 9.86
C TYR A 213 6.98 6.13 8.54
N LYS A 214 7.65 7.03 7.83
CA LYS A 214 7.22 7.52 6.52
C LYS A 214 8.12 6.95 5.42
N THR A 215 7.54 6.12 4.58
CA THR A 215 8.25 5.59 3.41
C THR A 215 8.56 6.71 2.43
N GLU A 216 9.80 6.79 1.99
CA GLU A 216 10.17 7.67 0.88
C GLU A 216 9.45 7.24 -0.40
N LEU A 217 8.76 8.18 -1.02
CA LEU A 217 8.00 7.88 -2.23
C LEU A 217 8.86 8.05 -3.48
N PRO A 218 8.80 7.12 -4.44
CA PRO A 218 9.53 7.28 -5.68
C PRO A 218 9.03 8.51 -6.45
N HIS A 219 9.93 9.38 -6.88
CA HIS A 219 9.62 10.45 -7.80
C HIS A 219 9.19 9.87 -9.15
N ARG A 220 7.90 9.80 -9.40
CA ARG A 220 7.33 9.31 -10.65
C ARG A 220 7.05 10.49 -11.58
N THR A 221 7.98 10.84 -12.44
CA THR A 221 7.66 11.63 -13.62
C THR A 221 6.90 10.75 -14.61
N ARG A 222 5.63 11.07 -14.83
CA ARG A 222 4.81 10.30 -15.79
C ARG A 222 5.17 10.75 -17.19
N ARG A 223 5.63 9.78 -17.98
CA ARG A 223 5.98 10.02 -19.37
C ARG A 223 4.71 9.92 -20.21
N TYR A 224 4.51 10.88 -21.08
CA TYR A 224 3.47 10.90 -22.11
C TYR A 224 4.08 11.45 -23.40
N LEU A 225 3.47 11.19 -24.54
CA LEU A 225 3.89 11.73 -25.81
C LEU A 225 3.38 13.16 -25.96
N THR A 226 4.24 14.07 -26.38
CA THR A 226 3.82 15.42 -26.83
C THR A 226 3.04 15.31 -28.15
N THR A 227 2.42 16.40 -28.59
CA THR A 227 1.72 16.44 -29.90
C THR A 227 2.64 16.09 -31.04
N GLU A 228 3.88 16.64 -31.04
CA GLU A 228 4.89 16.39 -32.06
C GLU A 228 5.38 14.93 -32.06
N GLU A 229 5.59 14.34 -30.88
CA GLU A 229 5.98 12.94 -30.77
C GLU A 229 4.85 12.01 -31.23
N LEU A 230 3.59 12.35 -30.91
CA LEU A 230 2.43 11.61 -31.36
C LEU A 230 2.26 11.70 -32.88
N GLN A 231 2.48 12.88 -33.48
CA GLN A 231 2.50 13.07 -34.95
C GLN A 231 3.59 12.22 -35.59
N ARG A 232 4.83 12.24 -35.08
CA ARG A 232 5.90 11.36 -35.57
C ARG A 232 5.52 9.90 -35.52
N LEU A 233 4.91 9.46 -34.42
CA LEU A 233 4.44 8.08 -34.27
C LEU A 233 3.36 7.72 -35.31
N LEU A 234 2.50 8.66 -35.68
CA LEU A 234 1.46 8.48 -36.70
C LEU A 234 2.03 8.42 -38.13
N GLN A 235 3.01 9.27 -38.43
CA GLN A 235 3.48 9.53 -39.81
C GLN A 235 4.68 8.69 -40.22
N THR A 236 5.49 8.21 -39.26
CA THR A 236 6.70 7.44 -39.58
C THR A 236 6.34 6.08 -40.18
N PRO A 237 6.82 5.73 -41.40
CA PRO A 237 6.57 4.42 -41.98
C PRO A 237 7.25 3.31 -41.17
N ILE A 238 6.52 2.24 -40.89
CA ILE A 238 7.05 1.04 -40.25
C ILE A 238 6.83 -0.14 -41.18
N ILE A 239 7.93 -0.70 -41.71
CA ILE A 239 7.88 -1.78 -42.72
C ILE A 239 7.55 -3.12 -42.06
N ASP A 240 8.07 -3.36 -40.83
CA ASP A 240 7.82 -4.59 -40.11
C ASP A 240 6.35 -4.68 -39.67
N LYS A 241 5.65 -5.70 -40.20
CA LYS A 241 4.23 -5.92 -39.93
C LYS A 241 3.90 -6.18 -38.46
N GLN A 242 4.84 -6.72 -37.66
CA GLN A 242 4.61 -6.95 -36.24
C GLN A 242 4.70 -5.64 -35.45
N PHE A 243 5.68 -4.81 -35.78
CA PHE A 243 5.81 -3.48 -35.16
C PHE A 243 4.69 -2.54 -35.60
N GLU A 244 4.30 -2.58 -36.87
CA GLU A 244 3.14 -1.81 -37.35
C GLU A 244 1.86 -2.18 -36.63
N ARG A 245 1.59 -3.48 -36.47
CA ARG A 245 0.45 -3.95 -35.68
C ARG A 245 0.51 -3.49 -34.23
N ALA A 246 1.69 -3.57 -33.62
CA ALA A 246 1.88 -3.09 -32.24
C ALA A 246 1.69 -1.57 -32.13
N ARG A 247 2.11 -0.79 -33.13
CA ARG A 247 1.86 0.66 -33.23
C ARG A 247 0.36 0.96 -33.29
N GLN A 248 -0.40 0.25 -34.13
CA GLN A 248 -1.84 0.41 -34.22
C GLN A 248 -2.54 0.15 -32.89
N LEU A 249 -2.16 -0.92 -32.17
CA LEU A 249 -2.69 -1.21 -30.83
C LEU A 249 -2.29 -0.17 -29.80
N PHE A 250 -1.06 0.35 -29.86
CA PHE A 250 -0.61 1.45 -29.00
C PHE A 250 -1.42 2.73 -29.27
N LEU A 251 -1.58 3.10 -30.55
CA LEU A 251 -2.36 4.27 -30.96
C LEU A 251 -3.84 4.13 -30.55
N PHE A 252 -4.42 2.94 -30.71
CA PHE A 252 -5.77 2.70 -30.20
C PHE A 252 -5.87 2.98 -28.70
N CYS A 253 -4.91 2.52 -27.90
CA CYS A 253 -4.85 2.86 -26.49
C CYS A 253 -4.59 4.34 -26.22
N ALA A 254 -3.80 5.02 -27.08
CA ALA A 254 -3.52 6.45 -26.96
C ALA A 254 -4.75 7.32 -27.30
N PHE A 255 -5.65 6.86 -28.16
CA PHE A 255 -6.86 7.59 -28.55
C PHE A 255 -8.15 7.14 -27.84
N THR A 256 -8.07 6.12 -26.96
CA THR A 256 -9.19 5.64 -26.14
C THR A 256 -8.90 5.69 -24.63
N GLY A 257 -7.64 5.85 -24.24
CA GLY A 257 -7.24 5.77 -22.84
C GLY A 257 -7.35 4.36 -22.22
N LEU A 258 -7.72 3.34 -22.98
CA LEU A 258 -7.78 1.97 -22.48
C LEU A 258 -6.40 1.48 -22.03
N ALA A 259 -6.35 0.78 -20.91
CA ALA A 259 -5.17 0.02 -20.57
C ALA A 259 -5.00 -1.16 -21.55
N ARG A 260 -3.75 -1.57 -21.83
CA ARG A 260 -3.48 -2.70 -22.73
C ARG A 260 -4.32 -3.93 -22.42
N VAL A 261 -4.49 -4.26 -21.14
CA VAL A 261 -5.25 -5.42 -20.71
C VAL A 261 -6.75 -5.29 -20.97
N ASP A 262 -7.31 -4.09 -20.85
CA ASP A 262 -8.71 -3.82 -21.13
C ASP A 262 -8.96 -3.80 -22.65
N MET A 263 -8.05 -3.22 -23.45
CA MET A 263 -8.06 -3.29 -24.92
C MET A 263 -8.05 -4.75 -25.42
N GLN A 264 -7.22 -5.62 -24.85
CA GLN A 264 -7.16 -7.04 -25.23
C GLN A 264 -8.43 -7.84 -24.90
N ARG A 265 -9.27 -7.33 -24.02
CA ARG A 265 -10.56 -7.93 -23.65
C ARG A 265 -11.74 -7.32 -24.41
N LEU A 266 -11.46 -6.36 -25.30
CA LEU A 266 -12.49 -5.68 -26.06
C LEU A 266 -13.15 -6.66 -27.03
N LYS A 267 -14.47 -6.62 -27.05
CA LYS A 267 -15.35 -7.44 -27.89
C LYS A 267 -16.33 -6.53 -28.63
N PRO A 268 -16.89 -6.95 -29.81
CA PRO A 268 -17.87 -6.16 -30.53
C PRO A 268 -19.05 -5.69 -29.67
N LYS A 269 -19.54 -6.50 -28.76
CA LYS A 269 -20.64 -6.12 -27.84
C LYS A 269 -20.32 -4.94 -26.90
N HIS A 270 -19.05 -4.54 -26.78
CA HIS A 270 -18.64 -3.39 -25.99
C HIS A 270 -18.66 -2.08 -26.80
N ILE A 271 -18.89 -2.18 -28.11
CA ILE A 271 -19.03 -1.01 -28.99
C ILE A 271 -20.51 -0.69 -29.09
N ILE A 272 -20.88 0.46 -28.57
CA ILE A 272 -22.28 0.93 -28.56
C ILE A 272 -22.44 1.96 -29.66
N HIS A 273 -23.46 1.75 -30.49
CA HIS A 273 -23.88 2.71 -31.52
C HIS A 273 -25.07 3.50 -30.97
N ASN A 274 -24.89 4.79 -30.79
CA ASN A 274 -25.94 5.67 -30.25
C ASN A 274 -26.88 6.12 -31.37
N ALA A 275 -28.08 6.56 -30.99
CA ALA A 275 -29.12 7.01 -31.94
C ALA A 275 -28.69 8.27 -32.76
N ASP A 276 -27.77 9.06 -32.24
CA ASP A 276 -27.19 10.24 -32.90
C ASP A 276 -26.05 9.93 -33.87
N GLY A 277 -25.77 8.63 -34.13
CA GLY A 277 -24.68 8.18 -35.00
C GLY A 277 -23.29 8.18 -34.36
N THR A 278 -23.19 8.55 -33.09
CA THR A 278 -21.93 8.45 -32.35
C THR A 278 -21.68 7.00 -31.88
N GLU A 279 -20.42 6.67 -31.71
CA GLU A 279 -20.00 5.36 -31.22
C GLU A 279 -19.14 5.52 -29.98
N GLU A 280 -19.34 4.64 -29.01
CA GLU A 280 -18.58 4.63 -27.77
C GLU A 280 -18.22 3.23 -27.32
N ILE A 281 -17.15 3.12 -26.53
CA ILE A 281 -16.78 1.89 -25.85
C ILE A 281 -17.38 1.93 -24.44
N ARG A 282 -18.10 0.87 -24.07
CA ARG A 282 -18.52 0.60 -22.67
C ARG A 282 -17.91 -0.70 -22.18
N ILE A 283 -16.96 -0.61 -21.25
CA ILE A 283 -16.26 -1.77 -20.73
C ILE A 283 -15.94 -1.62 -19.24
N LYS A 284 -16.17 -2.68 -18.46
CA LYS A 284 -15.70 -2.74 -17.07
C LYS A 284 -14.21 -3.03 -17.02
N ARG A 285 -13.46 -2.16 -16.37
CA ARG A 285 -12.01 -2.31 -16.22
C ARG A 285 -11.65 -3.54 -15.40
N GLN A 286 -10.64 -4.29 -15.84
CA GLN A 286 -10.17 -5.48 -15.13
C GLN A 286 -9.63 -5.16 -13.74
N LYS A 287 -8.94 -4.01 -13.57
CA LYS A 287 -8.28 -3.66 -12.31
C LYS A 287 -9.23 -3.13 -11.24
N THR A 288 -10.25 -2.37 -11.63
CA THR A 288 -11.11 -1.62 -10.68
C THR A 288 -12.56 -2.07 -10.70
N ASN A 289 -12.96 -2.86 -11.68
CA ASN A 289 -14.34 -3.27 -11.97
C ASN A 289 -15.29 -2.07 -12.18
N VAL A 290 -14.75 -0.87 -12.46
CA VAL A 290 -15.50 0.36 -12.76
C VAL A 290 -15.72 0.42 -14.25
N GLU A 291 -16.92 0.82 -14.67
CA GLU A 291 -17.26 1.02 -16.08
C GLU A 291 -16.52 2.25 -16.62
N ALA A 292 -15.90 2.09 -17.78
CA ALA A 292 -15.31 3.14 -18.60
C ALA A 292 -16.24 3.38 -19.80
N ILE A 293 -16.61 4.65 -20.04
CA ILE A 293 -17.42 5.09 -21.19
C ILE A 293 -16.55 6.02 -22.01
N ILE A 294 -16.20 5.59 -23.23
CA ILE A 294 -15.20 6.26 -24.04
C ILE A 294 -15.77 6.51 -25.44
N PRO A 295 -16.14 7.76 -25.78
CA PRO A 295 -16.49 8.13 -27.15
C PRO A 295 -15.33 7.84 -28.10
N LEU A 296 -15.63 7.25 -29.24
CA LEU A 296 -14.63 6.86 -30.24
C LEU A 296 -14.24 8.06 -31.12
N LEU A 297 -13.01 8.49 -31.00
CA LEU A 297 -12.40 9.45 -31.91
C LEU A 297 -12.19 8.86 -33.31
N PRO A 298 -12.17 9.66 -34.40
CA PRO A 298 -12.06 9.15 -35.77
C PRO A 298 -10.90 8.19 -35.99
N ILE A 299 -9.73 8.48 -35.46
CA ILE A 299 -8.55 7.60 -35.60
C ILE A 299 -8.73 6.26 -34.86
N ALA A 300 -9.40 6.27 -33.70
CA ALA A 300 -9.71 5.03 -33.00
C ALA A 300 -10.72 4.18 -33.77
N LYS A 301 -11.72 4.80 -34.43
CA LYS A 301 -12.67 4.12 -35.31
C LYS A 301 -11.96 3.48 -36.52
N GLN A 302 -11.04 4.21 -37.16
CA GLN A 302 -10.27 3.68 -38.29
C GLN A 302 -9.43 2.46 -37.89
N ILE A 303 -8.74 2.52 -36.73
CA ILE A 303 -7.97 1.39 -36.25
C ILE A 303 -8.92 0.22 -35.90
N LEU A 304 -10.04 0.50 -35.23
CA LEU A 304 -11.03 -0.51 -34.86
C LEU A 304 -11.56 -1.26 -36.08
N SER A 305 -11.85 -0.55 -37.18
CA SER A 305 -12.38 -1.14 -38.43
C SER A 305 -11.45 -2.17 -39.07
N LEU A 306 -10.12 -2.05 -38.84
CA LEU A 306 -9.16 -3.03 -39.34
C LEU A 306 -9.25 -4.41 -38.66
N TYR A 307 -9.86 -4.45 -37.46
CA TYR A 307 -9.83 -5.64 -36.60
C TYR A 307 -11.21 -6.21 -36.29
N ILE A 308 -12.29 -5.42 -36.44
CA ILE A 308 -13.64 -5.82 -36.01
C ILE A 308 -14.40 -6.60 -37.11
N LYS A 309 -13.97 -6.47 -38.35
CA LYS A 309 -14.63 -7.13 -39.47
C LYS A 309 -14.74 -8.65 -39.26
N ASP A 310 -15.91 -9.22 -39.52
CA ASP A 310 -16.21 -10.66 -39.40
C ASP A 310 -16.14 -11.22 -37.95
N LYS A 311 -16.07 -10.34 -36.92
CA LYS A 311 -16.09 -10.75 -35.51
C LYS A 311 -17.50 -10.91 -34.97
N LYS A 312 -17.76 -12.01 -34.25
CA LYS A 312 -19.02 -12.23 -33.53
C LYS A 312 -19.01 -11.41 -32.23
N ALA A 313 -20.19 -11.21 -31.63
CA ALA A 313 -20.37 -10.37 -30.46
C ALA A 313 -19.43 -10.68 -29.28
N ASP A 314 -19.04 -11.94 -29.12
CA ASP A 314 -18.19 -12.42 -28.04
C ASP A 314 -16.73 -12.68 -28.42
N ASP A 315 -16.34 -12.48 -29.66
CA ASP A 315 -14.96 -12.63 -30.11
C ASP A 315 -14.08 -11.49 -29.60
N LEU A 316 -12.80 -11.76 -29.38
CA LEU A 316 -11.83 -10.71 -29.10
C LEU A 316 -11.54 -9.93 -30.37
N ILE A 317 -11.65 -8.60 -30.32
CA ILE A 317 -11.39 -7.75 -31.49
C ILE A 317 -9.90 -7.78 -31.82
N PHE A 318 -9.06 -7.54 -30.82
CA PHE A 318 -7.62 -7.39 -31.02
C PHE A 318 -6.85 -8.67 -30.75
N PRO A 319 -5.75 -8.93 -31.49
CA PRO A 319 -4.89 -10.08 -31.27
C PRO A 319 -4.20 -10.01 -29.90
N ASN A 320 -3.89 -11.17 -29.35
CA ASN A 320 -3.18 -11.24 -28.07
C ASN A 320 -1.75 -10.69 -28.22
N LEU A 321 -1.45 -9.65 -27.46
CA LEU A 321 -0.13 -9.05 -27.38
C LEU A 321 0.40 -9.21 -25.94
N THR A 322 1.26 -10.22 -25.72
CA THR A 322 1.85 -10.47 -24.40
C THR A 322 2.67 -9.26 -23.92
N ILE A 323 2.86 -9.12 -22.61
CA ILE A 323 3.64 -8.02 -22.03
C ILE A 323 5.05 -7.96 -22.64
N ARG A 324 5.71 -9.12 -22.80
CA ARG A 324 7.06 -9.21 -23.37
C ARG A 324 7.10 -8.72 -24.80
N LYS A 325 6.17 -9.18 -25.66
CA LYS A 325 6.07 -8.73 -27.06
C LYS A 325 5.73 -7.24 -27.15
N ALA A 326 4.82 -6.75 -26.28
CA ALA A 326 4.45 -5.36 -26.21
C ALA A 326 5.64 -4.45 -25.84
N SER A 327 6.41 -4.83 -24.82
CA SER A 327 7.60 -4.08 -24.41
C SER A 327 8.67 -4.07 -25.48
N PHE A 328 8.94 -5.22 -26.09
CA PHE A 328 9.92 -5.31 -27.19
C PHE A 328 9.51 -4.43 -28.39
N ALA A 329 8.25 -4.51 -28.81
CA ALA A 329 7.74 -3.68 -29.91
C ALA A 329 7.79 -2.19 -29.59
N CYS A 330 7.44 -1.79 -28.35
CA CYS A 330 7.53 -0.38 -27.93
C CYS A 330 8.95 0.17 -28.00
N VAL A 331 9.96 -0.61 -27.62
CA VAL A 331 11.37 -0.16 -27.71
C VAL A 331 11.74 0.11 -29.18
N ASN A 332 11.46 -0.84 -30.09
CA ASN A 332 11.77 -0.71 -31.51
C ASN A 332 10.98 0.43 -32.20
N ILE A 333 9.68 0.54 -31.91
CA ILE A 333 8.85 1.63 -32.43
C ILE A 333 9.39 2.99 -31.96
N GLY A 334 9.78 3.10 -30.69
CA GLY A 334 10.37 4.31 -30.14
C GLY A 334 11.65 4.71 -30.87
N GLN A 335 12.52 3.77 -31.18
CA GLN A 335 13.75 4.01 -31.97
C GLN A 335 13.43 4.44 -33.42
N ILE A 336 12.55 3.71 -34.11
CA ILE A 336 12.14 4.01 -35.49
C ILE A 336 11.52 5.41 -35.57
N CYS A 337 10.67 5.79 -34.62
CA CYS A 337 10.00 7.09 -34.59
C CYS A 337 10.81 8.19 -33.90
N ARG A 338 12.06 7.92 -33.50
CA ARG A 338 12.95 8.88 -32.80
C ARG A 338 12.31 9.49 -31.55
N ILE A 339 11.69 8.62 -30.73
CA ILE A 339 11.11 8.97 -29.43
C ILE A 339 12.09 8.54 -28.35
N GLU A 340 12.82 9.49 -27.78
CA GLU A 340 13.88 9.22 -26.79
C GLU A 340 13.33 8.69 -25.44
N LYS A 341 12.14 9.08 -25.10
CA LYS A 341 11.44 8.61 -23.88
C LYS A 341 11.06 7.16 -24.04
N GLY A 342 11.69 6.18 -23.47
CA GLY A 342 11.31 4.77 -23.59
C GLY A 342 9.78 4.55 -23.69
N LEU A 343 9.29 4.14 -24.85
CA LEU A 343 7.87 3.94 -25.14
C LEU A 343 7.31 2.75 -24.36
N THR A 344 6.11 2.89 -23.77
CA THR A 344 5.40 1.80 -23.08
C THR A 344 3.90 1.88 -23.30
N PHE A 345 3.17 0.78 -23.31
CA PHE A 345 1.71 0.80 -23.44
C PHE A 345 1.00 1.60 -22.33
N HIS A 346 1.62 1.75 -21.17
CA HIS A 346 1.06 2.61 -20.12
C HIS A 346 1.17 4.09 -20.47
N MET A 347 2.22 4.48 -21.23
CA MET A 347 2.38 5.82 -21.77
C MET A 347 1.24 6.19 -22.74
N ALA A 348 0.70 5.24 -23.51
CA ALA A 348 -0.46 5.49 -24.38
C ALA A 348 -1.64 6.08 -23.59
N ARG A 349 -1.97 5.49 -22.44
CA ARG A 349 -3.04 5.98 -21.56
C ARG A 349 -2.68 7.35 -20.94
N HIS A 350 -1.42 7.59 -20.61
CA HIS A 350 -0.97 8.90 -20.14
C HIS A 350 -1.08 9.96 -21.25
N THR A 351 -0.74 9.60 -22.49
CA THR A 351 -0.90 10.46 -23.68
C THR A 351 -2.36 10.82 -23.91
N PHE A 352 -3.28 9.85 -23.84
CA PHE A 352 -4.70 10.14 -23.90
C PHE A 352 -5.13 11.15 -22.84
N SER A 353 -4.72 10.91 -21.60
CA SER A 353 -5.12 11.78 -20.49
C SER A 353 -4.57 13.20 -20.62
N THR A 354 -3.29 13.34 -20.92
CA THR A 354 -2.61 14.65 -20.93
C THR A 354 -2.75 15.33 -22.29
N THR A 355 -2.21 14.70 -23.35
CA THR A 355 -2.08 15.35 -24.67
C THR A 355 -3.42 15.44 -25.41
N ILE A 356 -4.26 14.40 -25.32
CA ILE A 356 -5.53 14.35 -26.07
C ILE A 356 -6.68 14.97 -25.28
N CYS A 357 -6.79 14.73 -23.98
CA CYS A 357 -7.95 15.23 -23.21
C CYS A 357 -7.66 16.54 -22.50
N LEU A 358 -6.75 16.57 -21.54
CA LEU A 358 -6.55 17.75 -20.69
C LEU A 358 -6.02 18.96 -21.45
N SER A 359 -5.10 18.78 -22.40
CA SER A 359 -4.60 19.87 -23.25
C SER A 359 -5.66 20.44 -24.19
N ASN A 360 -6.76 19.72 -24.41
CA ASN A 360 -7.90 20.17 -25.21
C ASN A 360 -9.14 20.50 -24.36
N GLY A 361 -8.96 20.82 -23.10
CA GLY A 361 -10.03 21.36 -22.25
C GLY A 361 -11.02 20.35 -21.69
N ILE A 362 -10.78 19.03 -21.83
CA ILE A 362 -11.63 18.01 -21.16
C ILE A 362 -11.43 18.10 -19.66
N SER A 363 -12.52 18.20 -18.89
CA SER A 363 -12.46 18.29 -17.43
C SER A 363 -11.89 17.02 -16.79
N MET A 364 -11.32 17.16 -15.57
CA MET A 364 -10.81 16.03 -14.79
C MET A 364 -11.89 14.99 -14.46
N GLU A 365 -13.09 15.45 -14.20
CA GLU A 365 -14.26 14.63 -13.87
C GLU A 365 -14.67 13.76 -15.06
N THR A 366 -14.77 14.39 -16.24
CA THR A 366 -15.07 13.70 -17.49
C THR A 366 -13.97 12.69 -17.83
N LEU A 367 -12.70 13.09 -17.73
CA LEU A 367 -11.57 12.23 -17.96
C LEU A 367 -11.57 11.03 -16.97
N SER A 368 -11.85 11.29 -15.69
CA SER A 368 -11.93 10.24 -14.65
C SER A 368 -12.96 9.17 -15.00
N LYS A 369 -14.12 9.58 -15.52
CA LYS A 369 -15.20 8.69 -15.94
C LYS A 369 -14.81 7.90 -17.19
N MET A 370 -14.24 8.56 -18.20
CA MET A 370 -13.72 7.90 -19.41
C MET A 370 -12.65 6.87 -19.07
N LEU A 371 -11.78 7.19 -18.13
CA LEU A 371 -10.72 6.27 -17.68
C LEU A 371 -11.21 5.16 -16.74
N GLY A 372 -12.44 5.20 -16.24
CA GLY A 372 -12.96 4.23 -15.27
C GLY A 372 -12.17 4.22 -13.96
N HIS A 373 -11.88 5.42 -13.41
CA HIS A 373 -11.25 5.54 -12.11
C HIS A 373 -12.30 5.52 -11.00
N SER A 374 -12.07 4.77 -9.93
CA SER A 374 -12.94 4.73 -8.75
C SER A 374 -12.76 5.95 -7.85
N ASN A 375 -11.65 6.69 -8.00
CA ASN A 375 -11.33 7.89 -7.24
C ASN A 375 -10.68 8.91 -8.17
N ILE A 376 -11.19 10.13 -8.17
CA ILE A 376 -10.67 11.26 -8.96
C ILE A 376 -9.22 11.60 -8.64
N GLY A 377 -8.75 11.37 -7.40
CA GLY A 377 -7.35 11.51 -7.01
C GLY A 377 -6.38 10.69 -7.89
N THR A 378 -6.88 9.59 -8.48
CA THR A 378 -6.11 8.82 -9.48
C THR A 378 -5.98 9.58 -10.80
N THR A 379 -6.88 10.50 -11.13
CA THR A 379 -6.83 11.33 -12.34
C THR A 379 -6.04 12.61 -12.10
N GLN A 380 -6.07 13.18 -10.90
CA GLN A 380 -5.33 14.41 -10.52
C GLN A 380 -3.82 14.31 -10.74
N ILE A 381 -3.31 13.09 -10.80
CA ILE A 381 -1.91 12.84 -11.18
C ILE A 381 -1.52 13.33 -12.57
N TYR A 382 -2.50 13.56 -13.45
CA TYR A 382 -2.31 14.17 -14.79
C TYR A 382 -2.43 15.68 -14.76
N GLY A 383 -2.95 16.24 -13.66
CA GLY A 383 -3.32 17.65 -13.51
C GLY A 383 -2.17 18.59 -13.16
N LYS A 384 -0.95 18.36 -13.66
CA LYS A 384 0.05 19.42 -13.69
C LYS A 384 -0.39 20.45 -14.72
N ILE A 385 -1.23 21.39 -14.28
CA ILE A 385 -1.61 22.55 -15.08
C ILE A 385 -0.33 23.35 -15.32
N THR A 386 0.06 23.49 -16.59
CA THR A 386 1.19 24.34 -16.99
C THR A 386 0.77 25.79 -16.93
N ASN A 387 1.71 26.72 -16.68
CA ASN A 387 1.43 28.17 -16.77
C ASN A 387 0.85 28.53 -18.15
N HIS A 388 1.29 27.86 -19.22
CA HIS A 388 0.74 28.02 -20.56
C HIS A 388 -0.77 27.70 -20.62
N LYS A 389 -1.20 26.58 -19.99
CA LYS A 389 -2.62 26.22 -19.96
C LYS A 389 -3.45 27.23 -19.17
N ILE A 390 -2.92 27.76 -18.07
CA ILE A 390 -3.60 28.81 -17.31
C ILE A 390 -3.79 30.04 -18.20
N GLN A 391 -2.77 30.43 -18.95
CA GLN A 391 -2.86 31.58 -19.88
C GLN A 391 -3.86 31.31 -20.99
N GLU A 392 -3.84 30.14 -21.64
CA GLU A 392 -4.82 29.76 -22.66
C GLU A 392 -6.25 29.79 -22.13
N ASP A 393 -6.51 29.19 -20.96
CA ASP A 393 -7.85 29.16 -20.38
C ASP A 393 -8.32 30.56 -19.97
N MET A 394 -7.44 31.41 -19.44
CA MET A 394 -7.74 32.80 -19.12
C MET A 394 -7.98 33.66 -20.40
N THR A 395 -7.21 33.43 -21.46
CA THR A 395 -7.46 34.11 -22.74
C THR A 395 -8.81 33.71 -23.30
N ALA A 396 -9.15 32.42 -23.33
CA ALA A 396 -10.44 31.94 -23.79
C ALA A 396 -11.62 32.45 -22.92
N LEU A 397 -11.39 32.62 -21.61
CA LEU A 397 -12.38 33.26 -20.73
C LEU A 397 -12.53 34.74 -21.07
N THR A 398 -11.41 35.47 -21.20
CA THR A 398 -11.39 36.90 -21.56
C THR A 398 -12.15 37.16 -22.88
N ASP A 399 -11.94 36.33 -23.90
CA ASP A 399 -12.63 36.47 -25.19
C ASP A 399 -14.15 36.27 -25.06
N ARG A 400 -14.61 35.35 -24.17
CA ARG A 400 -16.03 35.14 -23.88
C ARG A 400 -16.65 36.27 -23.06
N GLU A 401 -15.91 36.76 -22.07
CA GLU A 401 -16.36 37.80 -21.14
C GLU A 401 -16.36 39.20 -21.81
N HIS A 402 -15.41 39.44 -22.76
CA HIS A 402 -15.29 40.73 -23.44
C HIS A 402 -16.61 41.15 -24.09
N THR A 403 -17.32 40.22 -24.73
CA THR A 403 -18.63 40.47 -25.37
C THR A 403 -19.74 40.78 -24.36
N ALA A 404 -19.65 40.20 -23.11
CA ALA A 404 -20.69 40.37 -22.09
C ALA A 404 -20.50 41.64 -21.23
N PHE A 405 -19.25 42.09 -21.05
CA PHE A 405 -18.91 43.16 -20.11
C PHE A 405 -18.26 44.40 -20.79
N GLU A 406 -18.21 44.46 -22.12
CA GLU A 406 -17.57 45.52 -22.89
C GLU A 406 -18.07 46.90 -22.48
N GLY A 407 -19.39 47.10 -22.35
CA GLY A 407 -19.98 48.34 -21.92
C GLY A 407 -19.63 48.79 -20.50
N TYR A 408 -19.38 47.83 -19.60
CA TYR A 408 -18.95 48.11 -18.23
C TYR A 408 -17.48 48.48 -18.15
N CYS A 409 -16.63 47.79 -18.86
CA CYS A 409 -15.20 48.13 -18.98
C CYS A 409 -14.97 49.53 -19.56
N GLU A 410 -15.73 49.93 -20.58
CA GLU A 410 -15.72 51.30 -21.12
C GLU A 410 -16.17 52.35 -20.09
N SER A 411 -17.18 52.04 -19.29
CA SER A 411 -17.67 52.97 -18.27
C SER A 411 -16.60 53.22 -17.17
N ILE A 412 -15.87 52.19 -16.75
CA ILE A 412 -14.75 52.34 -15.80
C ILE A 412 -13.60 53.15 -16.42
N ALA A 413 -13.26 52.90 -17.69
CA ALA A 413 -12.22 53.65 -18.37
C ALA A 413 -12.53 55.16 -18.45
N ARG A 414 -13.81 55.53 -18.65
CA ARG A 414 -14.26 56.94 -18.67
C ARG A 414 -14.23 57.59 -17.29
N GLN A 415 -14.45 56.86 -16.21
CA GLN A 415 -14.41 57.35 -14.82
C GLN A 415 -12.98 57.59 -14.32
N ASN A 416 -11.97 56.97 -14.90
CA ASN A 416 -10.56 57.09 -14.53
C ASN A 416 -9.80 58.15 -15.36
N VAL A 417 -10.47 59.01 -16.14
CA VAL A 417 -9.85 60.19 -16.76
C VAL A 417 -9.53 61.19 -15.65
N PRO A 418 -8.28 61.57 -15.41
CA PRO A 418 -7.96 62.55 -14.38
C PRO A 418 -8.66 63.89 -14.71
N LEU A 419 -9.41 64.42 -13.75
CA LEU A 419 -9.89 65.80 -13.80
C LEU A 419 -8.64 66.69 -13.95
N GLN A 420 -8.34 67.09 -15.19
CA GLN A 420 -7.39 68.16 -15.41
C GLN A 420 -7.92 69.41 -14.70
N HIS A 421 -7.13 69.93 -13.80
CA HIS A 421 -7.41 71.12 -13.02
C HIS A 421 -7.90 72.26 -13.89
N ALA A 422 -9.12 72.77 -13.62
CA ALA A 422 -9.59 74.05 -14.04
C ALA A 422 -9.07 75.13 -13.05
#